data_1d73b5b4ec72f8c93666663914ed0902
#
_entry.id   1d73b5b4ec72f8c93666663914ed0902
#
_cell.length_a   1.000
_cell.length_b   1.000
_cell.length_c   1.000
_cell.angle_alpha   90.00
_cell.angle_beta   90.00
_cell.angle_gamma   90.00
#
_symmetry.space_group_name_H-M   'P 1'
#
loop_
_entity.id
_entity.type
_entity.pdbx_description
1 polymer ?
#
loop_
_entity_poly.entity_id
_entity_poly.type
_entity_poly.pdbx_seq_one_letter_code
_entity_poly.pdbx_strand_id
1 'polypeptide(L)'
;TLTFIVTSSNVPFVKNVHAADKVYSVPVELWHAENSGRLSMGNNALATHATVNVHDNNTSTISVQFTPMDFSNMHGHLLSLSIYSSPIFSGSLTAASVTSTYNDTNLDGGTSTYPGTLSFNFGEAKPDKVGVRVAVDAMNQIMGGDASQNAIIKFNWSAANLVSGSEDSSKDKEKEKK
;
A
#
# COMPACT_ATOMS: atom_id res chain seq x y z
N THR A 1 -24.34 31.62 39.72
CA THR A 1 -24.17 31.29 39.38
C THR A 1 -23.64 30.38 38.61
N LEU A 2 -23.56 30.32 38.47
CA LEU A 2 -23.22 29.66 37.75
C LEU A 2 -22.71 28.82 37.07
N THR A 3 -22.65 28.72 36.90
CA THR A 3 -22.26 28.12 36.22
C THR A 3 -21.83 27.28 35.44
N PHE A 4 -21.97 27.24 35.28
CA PHE A 4 -21.66 26.56 34.45
C PHE A 4 -21.23 25.98 33.62
N ILE A 5 -21.30 26.14 33.61
CA ILE A 5 -21.10 25.89 32.93
C ILE A 5 -20.47 25.24 32.21
N VAL A 6 -20.32 25.29 32.24
CA VAL A 6 -19.77 24.85 31.51
C VAL A 6 -19.46 23.98 30.92
N THR A 7 -19.58 23.93 31.01
CA THR A 7 -19.39 23.26 30.59
C THR A 7 -19.17 22.61 29.76
N SER A 8 -19.33 22.63 29.59
CA SER A 8 -19.24 22.04 28.89
C SER A 8 -18.86 21.73 28.01
N SER A 9 -18.91 21.90 27.82
CA SER A 9 -18.65 21.75 27.05
C SER A 9 -18.06 21.08 26.46
N ASN A 10 -17.73 21.20 26.45
CA ASN A 10 -17.00 20.73 26.03
C ASN A 10 -16.90 19.64 25.52
N VAL A 11 -17.04 19.41 25.79
CA VAL A 11 -17.05 18.37 25.58
C VAL A 11 -17.17 17.84 24.47
N PRO A 12 -17.64 18.28 24.16
CA PRO A 12 -17.89 17.68 23.15
C PRO A 12 -16.99 17.41 22.19
N PHE A 13 -16.49 18.03 22.17
CA PHE A 13 -15.67 17.82 21.31
C PHE A 13 -15.01 16.74 21.15
N VAL A 14 -15.04 16.45 21.78
CA VAL A 14 -14.38 15.44 21.81
C VAL A 14 -14.58 14.54 20.79
N LYS A 15 -15.48 14.35 20.54
CA LYS A 15 -15.65 13.46 19.82
C LYS A 15 -15.20 13.36 18.66
N ASN A 16 -15.02 13.90 18.40
CA ASN A 16 -14.70 13.85 17.33
C ASN A 16 -13.78 13.16 16.84
N VAL A 17 -13.47 13.23 17.24
CA VAL A 17 -12.57 12.79 17.01
C VAL A 17 -12.38 11.80 16.26
N HIS A 18 -12.80 11.44 16.03
CA HIS A 18 -12.44 10.52 15.58
C HIS A 18 -12.84 9.84 14.72
N ALA A 19 -12.89 10.37 14.04
CA ALA A 19 -13.11 9.58 12.96
C ALA A 19 -12.04 8.56 12.89
N ALA A 20 -12.37 7.41 13.27
CA ALA A 20 -11.44 6.33 13.20
C ALA A 20 -11.14 6.03 11.75
N ASP A 21 -9.90 5.78 11.42
CA ASP A 21 -9.50 5.32 10.11
C ASP A 21 -10.18 3.99 9.80
N LYS A 22 -10.42 3.77 8.52
CA LYS A 22 -10.94 2.48 8.06
C LYS A 22 -9.80 1.71 7.41
N VAL A 23 -9.63 0.47 7.82
CA VAL A 23 -8.56 -0.38 7.31
C VAL A 23 -9.17 -1.47 6.45
N TYR A 24 -8.68 -1.57 5.23
CA TYR A 24 -9.15 -2.56 4.26
C TYR A 24 -8.04 -3.52 3.87
N SER A 25 -8.41 -4.75 3.60
CA SER A 25 -7.58 -5.72 2.88
C SER A 25 -8.05 -5.71 1.43
N VAL A 26 -7.19 -5.33 0.51
CA VAL A 26 -7.55 -5.09 -0.88
C VAL A 26 -6.71 -5.97 -1.81
N PRO A 27 -7.33 -6.75 -2.68
CA PRO A 27 -6.57 -7.51 -3.67
C PRO A 27 -5.79 -6.58 -4.57
N VAL A 28 -4.53 -6.90 -4.81
CA VAL A 28 -3.63 -6.10 -5.65
C VAL A 28 -2.90 -6.97 -6.66
N GLU A 29 -2.53 -6.34 -7.77
CA GLU A 29 -1.70 -6.95 -8.80
C GLU A 29 -0.69 -5.92 -9.29
N LEU A 30 0.49 -6.40 -9.70
CA LEU A 30 1.52 -5.56 -10.31
C LEU A 30 1.46 -5.73 -11.82
N TRP A 31 1.20 -4.63 -12.52
CA TRP A 31 1.02 -4.63 -13.97
C TRP A 31 2.19 -3.95 -14.68
N HIS A 32 2.43 -4.39 -15.91
CA HIS A 32 3.45 -3.82 -16.76
C HIS A 32 3.11 -2.35 -17.08
N ALA A 33 4.11 -1.48 -17.00
CA ALA A 33 3.87 -0.05 -17.19
C ALA A 33 3.47 0.31 -18.63
N GLU A 34 4.12 -0.34 -19.59
CA GLU A 34 3.95 0.02 -21.01
C GLU A 34 2.98 -0.88 -21.75
N ASN A 35 2.67 -2.03 -21.19
CA ASN A 35 1.77 -2.98 -21.82
C ASN A 35 0.60 -3.24 -20.87
N SER A 36 -0.49 -2.50 -21.08
CA SER A 36 -1.62 -2.47 -20.17
C SER A 36 -2.38 -3.80 -20.07
N GLY A 37 -2.16 -4.72 -20.97
CA GLY A 37 -2.78 -6.04 -20.93
C GLY A 37 -1.94 -7.12 -20.29
N ARG A 38 -0.85 -6.75 -19.62
CA ARG A 38 0.13 -7.72 -19.15
C ARG A 38 0.55 -7.46 -17.71
N LEU A 39 0.54 -8.52 -16.92
CA LEU A 39 1.09 -8.48 -15.58
C LEU A 39 2.60 -8.28 -15.62
N SER A 40 3.13 -7.55 -14.65
CA SER A 40 4.56 -7.44 -14.45
C SER A 40 5.14 -8.81 -14.08
N MET A 41 6.38 -9.04 -14.48
CA MET A 41 7.09 -10.24 -14.06
C MET A 41 7.24 -10.29 -12.54
N GLY A 42 7.25 -9.15 -11.87
CA GLY A 42 7.31 -9.07 -10.42
C GLY A 42 6.00 -9.35 -9.69
N ASN A 43 4.91 -9.56 -10.44
CA ASN A 43 3.62 -9.79 -9.81
C ASN A 43 3.61 -10.99 -8.85
N ASN A 44 4.37 -12.02 -9.15
CA ASN A 44 4.44 -13.21 -8.30
C ASN A 44 5.16 -12.94 -6.97
N ALA A 45 5.93 -11.88 -6.89
CA ALA A 45 6.59 -11.47 -5.64
C ALA A 45 5.68 -10.65 -4.75
N LEU A 46 4.68 -9.99 -5.32
CA LEU A 46 3.74 -9.16 -4.57
C LEU A 46 2.69 -10.03 -3.92
N ALA A 47 2.50 -9.88 -2.61
CA ALA A 47 1.42 -10.57 -1.90
C ALA A 47 0.07 -10.16 -2.50
N THR A 48 -0.88 -11.08 -2.50
CA THR A 48 -2.15 -10.90 -3.21
C THR A 48 -3.02 -9.78 -2.66
N HIS A 49 -2.79 -9.37 -1.42
CA HIS A 49 -3.57 -8.32 -0.77
C HIS A 49 -2.66 -7.26 -0.17
N ALA A 50 -3.05 -6.00 -0.34
CA ALA A 50 -2.46 -4.87 0.36
C ALA A 50 -3.34 -4.49 1.53
N THR A 51 -2.76 -3.85 2.53
CA THR A 51 -3.51 -3.22 3.62
C THR A 51 -3.61 -1.74 3.32
N VAL A 52 -4.82 -1.21 3.26
CA VAL A 52 -5.06 0.21 2.97
C VAL A 52 -5.78 0.83 4.16
N ASN A 53 -5.11 1.78 4.79
CA ASN A 53 -5.67 2.54 5.88
C ASN A 53 -6.20 3.85 5.30
N VAL A 54 -7.52 3.98 5.23
CA VAL A 54 -8.19 5.14 4.64
C VAL A 54 -8.44 6.17 5.73
N HIS A 55 -7.88 7.36 5.54
CA HIS A 55 -8.00 8.45 6.50
C HIS A 55 -9.23 9.33 6.20
N ASP A 56 -9.67 10.06 7.20
CA ASP A 56 -10.87 10.90 7.07
C ASP A 56 -10.65 12.12 6.16
N ASN A 57 -9.40 12.45 5.85
CA ASN A 57 -9.06 13.56 4.94
C ASN A 57 -8.94 13.11 3.48
N ASN A 58 -9.48 11.95 3.13
CA ASN A 58 -9.45 11.40 1.77
C ASN A 58 -8.05 11.02 1.27
N THR A 59 -7.14 10.73 2.18
CA THR A 59 -5.85 10.15 1.85
C THR A 59 -5.77 8.73 2.39
N SER A 60 -4.70 8.03 2.10
CA SER A 60 -4.50 6.68 2.61
C SER A 60 -3.04 6.40 2.93
N THR A 61 -2.83 5.40 3.77
CA THR A 61 -1.53 4.77 4.00
C THR A 61 -1.65 3.34 3.54
N ILE A 62 -0.78 2.94 2.62
CA ILE A 62 -0.87 1.66 1.93
C ILE A 62 0.36 0.83 2.29
N SER A 63 0.14 -0.41 2.68
CA SER A 63 1.20 -1.36 2.96
C SER A 63 1.12 -2.53 2.00
N VAL A 64 2.24 -2.87 1.39
CA VAL A 64 2.36 -3.99 0.46
C VAL A 64 3.46 -4.91 0.96
N GLN A 65 3.36 -6.18 0.65
CA GLN A 65 4.33 -7.17 1.05
C GLN A 65 4.93 -7.85 -0.17
N PHE A 66 6.24 -8.01 -0.15
CA PHE A 66 6.96 -8.72 -1.20
C PHE A 66 7.67 -9.93 -0.62
N THR A 67 7.71 -11.00 -1.39
CA THR A 67 8.41 -12.23 -1.06
C THR A 67 9.36 -12.57 -2.21
N PRO A 68 10.33 -13.48 -2.00
CA PRO A 68 11.19 -13.91 -3.10
C PRO A 68 10.36 -14.52 -4.22
N MET A 69 10.87 -14.41 -5.44
CA MET A 69 10.28 -15.11 -6.58
C MET A 69 11.38 -15.64 -7.49
N ASP A 70 11.14 -16.79 -8.07
CA ASP A 70 12.07 -17.38 -9.03
C ASP A 70 11.80 -16.82 -10.41
N PHE A 71 12.87 -16.43 -11.10
CA PHE A 71 12.79 -15.84 -12.43
C PHE A 71 14.05 -16.19 -13.21
N SER A 72 13.89 -16.81 -14.37
CA SER A 72 15.03 -17.19 -15.23
C SER A 72 16.12 -17.96 -14.46
N ASN A 73 15.71 -18.93 -13.67
CA ASN A 73 16.59 -19.73 -12.83
C ASN A 73 17.35 -18.93 -11.76
N MET A 74 16.86 -17.74 -11.44
CA MET A 74 17.39 -16.92 -10.37
C MET A 74 16.33 -16.75 -9.29
N HIS A 75 16.79 -16.76 -8.04
CA HIS A 75 15.95 -16.51 -6.87
C HIS A 75 15.99 -15.03 -6.55
N GLY A 76 15.01 -14.27 -7.09
CA GLY A 76 15.03 -12.83 -7.08
C GLY A 76 14.30 -12.21 -5.90
N HIS A 77 14.65 -10.96 -5.63
CA HIS A 77 14.11 -10.19 -4.48
C HIS A 77 13.90 -8.75 -4.88
N LEU A 78 12.86 -8.14 -4.31
CA LEU A 78 12.69 -6.70 -4.41
C LEU A 78 13.79 -6.02 -3.61
N LEU A 79 14.44 -5.03 -4.19
CA LEU A 79 15.44 -4.21 -3.51
C LEU A 79 14.87 -2.87 -3.04
N SER A 80 14.01 -2.25 -3.86
CA SER A 80 13.42 -0.96 -3.52
C SER A 80 12.10 -0.75 -4.23
N LEU A 81 11.26 0.06 -3.62
CA LEU A 81 9.97 0.49 -4.15
C LEU A 81 9.84 1.97 -3.93
N SER A 82 9.54 2.72 -4.99
CA SER A 82 9.24 4.15 -4.91
C SER A 82 7.91 4.43 -5.58
N ILE A 83 7.25 5.49 -5.15
CA ILE A 83 5.86 5.79 -5.50
C ILE A 83 5.82 7.12 -6.22
N TYR A 84 5.13 7.16 -7.36
CA TYR A 84 4.84 8.41 -8.08
C TYR A 84 3.66 9.11 -7.41
N SER A 85 3.78 10.42 -7.20
CA SER A 85 2.74 11.15 -6.49
C SER A 85 1.44 11.26 -7.28
N SER A 86 1.49 11.48 -8.58
CA SER A 86 0.32 11.59 -9.46
C SER A 86 0.61 12.53 -10.61
N PRO A 87 0.00 12.31 -11.77
CA PRO A 87 -0.61 11.08 -12.24
C PRO A 87 0.44 10.01 -12.49
N ILE A 88 0.03 8.86 -12.98
CA ILE A 88 0.91 7.71 -13.12
C ILE A 88 2.20 8.06 -13.86
N PHE A 89 3.33 7.70 -13.26
CA PHE A 89 4.69 7.95 -13.76
C PHE A 89 5.04 9.42 -13.90
N SER A 90 4.35 10.28 -13.14
CA SER A 90 4.70 11.70 -13.12
C SER A 90 4.58 12.24 -11.70
N GLY A 91 5.01 13.50 -11.53
CA GLY A 91 5.08 14.09 -10.21
C GLY A 91 6.35 13.65 -9.50
N SER A 92 6.38 13.81 -8.20
CA SER A 92 7.53 13.44 -7.39
C SER A 92 7.55 11.92 -7.16
N LEU A 93 8.76 11.39 -7.03
CA LEU A 93 9.00 9.98 -6.75
C LEU A 93 9.50 9.88 -5.32
N THR A 94 8.78 9.17 -4.47
CA THR A 94 9.09 9.04 -3.05
C THR A 94 9.31 7.57 -2.69
N ALA A 95 10.40 7.28 -1.99
CA ALA A 95 10.69 5.93 -1.57
C ALA A 95 9.68 5.47 -0.52
N ALA A 96 9.18 4.24 -0.66
CA ALA A 96 8.35 3.62 0.36
C ALA A 96 9.20 3.30 1.58
N SER A 97 8.59 3.35 2.76
CA SER A 97 9.25 3.01 4.01
C SER A 97 9.23 1.50 4.21
N VAL A 98 10.39 0.91 4.50
CA VAL A 98 10.49 -0.51 4.79
C VAL A 98 10.08 -0.72 6.25
N THR A 99 8.98 -1.43 6.48
CA THR A 99 8.47 -1.69 7.82
C THR A 99 8.82 -3.07 8.34
N SER A 100 9.16 -4.00 7.46
CA SER A 100 9.72 -5.28 7.86
C SER A 100 10.70 -5.78 6.81
N THR A 101 11.63 -6.61 7.25
CA THR A 101 12.64 -7.21 6.39
C THR A 101 12.68 -8.71 6.63
N TYR A 102 13.33 -9.42 5.72
CA TYR A 102 13.61 -10.85 5.89
C TYR A 102 15.00 -11.17 5.34
N ASN A 103 15.60 -12.24 5.84
CA ASN A 103 16.88 -12.71 5.35
C ASN A 103 16.65 -13.86 4.38
N ASP A 104 17.42 -13.89 3.32
CA ASP A 104 17.31 -14.96 2.33
C ASP A 104 18.64 -15.12 1.58
N THR A 105 18.78 -16.23 0.86
CA THR A 105 19.94 -16.48 0.02
C THR A 105 19.96 -15.48 -1.13
N ASN A 106 21.08 -14.80 -1.31
CA ASN A 106 21.24 -13.85 -2.39
C ASN A 106 21.75 -14.53 -3.67
N LEU A 107 21.88 -13.75 -4.74
CA LEU A 107 22.30 -14.28 -6.05
C LEU A 107 23.72 -14.81 -6.06
N ASP A 108 24.55 -14.42 -5.09
CA ASP A 108 25.93 -14.87 -4.97
C ASP A 108 26.08 -16.11 -4.08
N GLY A 109 24.98 -16.59 -3.51
CA GLY A 109 25.00 -17.77 -2.64
C GLY A 109 25.16 -17.46 -1.16
N GLY A 110 25.37 -16.21 -0.80
CA GLY A 110 25.40 -15.77 0.60
C GLY A 110 24.04 -15.45 1.13
N THR A 111 23.97 -14.75 2.26
CA THR A 111 22.72 -14.32 2.87
C THR A 111 22.66 -12.80 2.86
N SER A 112 21.51 -12.26 2.49
CA SER A 112 21.25 -10.82 2.51
C SER A 112 19.90 -10.52 3.11
N THR A 113 19.69 -9.27 3.51
CA THR A 113 18.43 -8.78 4.08
C THR A 113 17.69 -8.01 3.03
N TYR A 114 16.39 -8.30 2.87
CA TYR A 114 15.55 -7.71 1.85
C TYR A 114 14.31 -7.08 2.45
N PRO A 115 13.73 -6.06 1.78
CA PRO A 115 12.44 -5.50 2.19
C PRO A 115 11.34 -6.55 2.08
N GLY A 116 10.57 -6.70 3.14
CA GLY A 116 9.39 -7.57 3.16
C GLY A 116 8.12 -6.76 3.04
N THR A 117 7.82 -5.96 4.05
CA THR A 117 6.65 -5.09 4.05
C THR A 117 7.11 -3.65 3.86
N LEU A 118 6.46 -2.93 2.98
CA LEU A 118 6.75 -1.53 2.70
C LEU A 118 5.46 -0.73 2.78
N SER A 119 5.57 0.49 3.28
CA SER A 119 4.42 1.36 3.49
C SER A 119 4.67 2.72 2.86
N PHE A 120 3.61 3.32 2.33
CA PHE A 120 3.67 4.66 1.76
C PHE A 120 2.35 5.38 1.93
N ASN A 121 2.42 6.70 1.98
CA ASN A 121 1.24 7.54 2.01
C ASN A 121 0.84 7.90 0.59
N PHE A 122 -0.47 8.01 0.35
CA PHE A 122 -0.98 8.34 -0.97
C PHE A 122 -2.08 9.39 -0.86
N GLY A 123 -2.16 10.26 -1.86
CA GLY A 123 -3.08 11.40 -1.86
C GLY A 123 -4.53 11.07 -2.19
N GLU A 124 -4.87 9.80 -2.40
CA GLU A 124 -6.24 9.35 -2.62
C GLU A 124 -6.60 8.31 -1.56
N ALA A 125 -7.85 8.32 -1.14
CA ALA A 125 -8.34 7.38 -0.14
C ALA A 125 -8.38 5.95 -0.66
N LYS A 126 -8.91 5.77 -1.87
CA LYS A 126 -9.10 4.45 -2.48
C LYS A 126 -8.63 4.48 -3.92
N PRO A 127 -7.31 4.49 -4.15
CA PRO A 127 -6.80 4.54 -5.52
C PRO A 127 -7.10 3.24 -6.26
N ASP A 128 -7.47 3.36 -7.53
CA ASP A 128 -7.62 2.18 -8.41
C ASP A 128 -6.25 1.68 -8.85
N LYS A 129 -5.31 2.58 -9.02
CA LYS A 129 -3.96 2.23 -9.44
C LYS A 129 -2.96 3.27 -8.96
N VAL A 130 -1.74 2.80 -8.73
CA VAL A 130 -0.62 3.63 -8.26
C VAL A 130 0.59 3.32 -9.11
N GLY A 131 1.19 4.34 -9.70
CA GLY A 131 2.43 4.21 -10.44
C GLY A 131 3.60 4.05 -9.48
N VAL A 132 4.44 3.07 -9.73
CA VAL A 132 5.58 2.77 -8.88
C VAL A 132 6.84 2.54 -9.72
N ARG A 133 7.97 2.63 -9.07
CA ARG A 133 9.25 2.26 -9.65
C ARG A 133 9.88 1.20 -8.75
N VAL A 134 10.25 0.08 -9.34
CA VAL A 134 10.76 -1.08 -8.60
C VAL A 134 12.16 -1.43 -9.05
N ALA A 135 12.99 -1.87 -8.12
CA ALA A 135 14.30 -2.44 -8.41
C ALA A 135 14.33 -3.87 -7.86
N VAL A 136 14.78 -4.79 -8.68
CA VAL A 136 14.84 -6.23 -8.37
C VAL A 136 16.26 -6.71 -8.67
N ASP A 137 16.85 -7.46 -7.74
CA ASP A 137 18.23 -7.92 -7.88
C ASP A 137 18.46 -8.79 -9.12
N ALA A 138 17.53 -9.69 -9.43
CA ALA A 138 17.64 -10.54 -10.61
C ALA A 138 17.67 -9.72 -11.90
N MET A 139 16.86 -8.66 -11.98
CA MET A 139 16.85 -7.79 -13.14
C MET A 139 18.14 -6.99 -13.25
N ASN A 140 18.66 -6.50 -12.12
CA ASN A 140 19.92 -5.79 -12.10
C ASN A 140 21.07 -6.69 -12.60
N GLN A 141 21.05 -7.95 -12.21
CA GLN A 141 22.06 -8.89 -12.68
C GLN A 141 21.97 -9.17 -14.17
N ILE A 142 20.75 -9.37 -14.68
CA ILE A 142 20.55 -9.60 -16.12
C ILE A 142 21.00 -8.40 -16.94
N MET A 143 20.68 -7.20 -16.50
CA MET A 143 20.97 -5.97 -17.23
C MET A 143 22.40 -5.45 -17.00
N GLY A 144 23.10 -6.00 -16.01
CA GLY A 144 24.46 -5.59 -15.69
C GLY A 144 24.56 -4.29 -14.94
N GLY A 145 23.51 -3.88 -14.23
CA GLY A 145 23.50 -2.66 -13.46
C GLY A 145 22.09 -2.31 -12.99
N ASP A 146 21.87 -1.05 -12.66
CA ASP A 146 20.56 -0.59 -12.22
C ASP A 146 19.53 -0.76 -13.33
N ALA A 147 18.57 -1.65 -13.10
CA ALA A 147 17.49 -1.94 -14.03
C ALA A 147 16.13 -1.64 -13.40
N SER A 148 16.04 -0.54 -12.64
CA SER A 148 14.77 -0.09 -12.06
C SER A 148 13.74 0.14 -13.17
N GLN A 149 12.52 -0.27 -12.93
CA GLN A 149 11.44 -0.20 -13.90
C GLN A 149 10.18 0.39 -13.31
N ASN A 150 9.42 1.08 -14.15
CA ASN A 150 8.09 1.53 -13.78
C ASN A 150 7.11 0.36 -13.87
N ALA A 151 6.16 0.35 -12.96
CA ALA A 151 5.08 -0.64 -12.92
C ALA A 151 3.84 0.02 -12.32
N ILE A 152 2.71 -0.67 -12.39
CA ILE A 152 1.45 -0.17 -11.84
C ILE A 152 0.93 -1.18 -10.83
N ILE A 153 0.66 -0.73 -9.62
CA ILE A 153 -0.10 -1.54 -8.66
C ILE A 153 -1.58 -1.23 -8.89
N LYS A 154 -2.35 -2.24 -9.24
CA LYS A 154 -3.80 -2.11 -9.41
C LYS A 154 -4.51 -2.66 -8.19
N PHE A 155 -5.53 -1.95 -7.72
CA PHE A 155 -6.30 -2.27 -6.53
C PHE A 155 -7.71 -2.69 -6.93
N ASN A 156 -8.14 -3.85 -6.49
CA ASN A 156 -9.50 -4.33 -6.74
C ASN A 156 -10.40 -4.01 -5.55
N TRP A 157 -10.94 -2.81 -5.52
CA TRP A 157 -11.79 -2.36 -4.43
C TRP A 157 -13.12 -3.10 -4.35
N SER A 158 -13.61 -3.66 -5.47
CA SER A 158 -14.85 -4.42 -5.45
C SER A 158 -14.74 -5.71 -4.63
N ALA A 159 -13.54 -6.21 -4.46
CA ALA A 159 -13.27 -7.42 -3.67
C ALA A 159 -12.56 -7.10 -2.35
N ALA A 160 -12.51 -5.84 -1.95
CA ALA A 160 -11.88 -5.43 -0.70
C ALA A 160 -12.74 -5.82 0.50
N ASN A 161 -12.08 -6.11 1.61
CA ASN A 161 -12.74 -6.41 2.88
C ASN A 161 -12.36 -5.36 3.92
N LEU A 162 -13.36 -4.87 4.64
CA LEU A 162 -13.11 -3.97 5.76
C LEU A 162 -12.57 -4.80 6.93
N VAL A 163 -11.38 -4.45 7.40
CA VAL A 163 -10.72 -5.15 8.49
C VAL A 163 -10.98 -4.47 9.83
N SER A 164 -11.00 -3.14 9.85
CA SER A 164 -11.33 -2.39 11.07
C SER A 164 -11.93 -1.03 10.70
N GLY A 165 -12.66 -0.44 11.63
CA GLY A 165 -13.44 0.76 11.42
C GLY A 165 -14.87 0.40 11.06
N SER A 166 -15.75 1.39 10.95
CA SER A 166 -17.14 1.15 10.57
C SER A 166 -17.43 1.79 9.21
N GLU A 167 -18.22 1.06 8.40
CA GLU A 167 -18.50 1.48 7.05
C GLU A 167 -19.31 2.76 6.97
N ASP A 168 -20.46 2.79 7.62
CA ASP A 168 -21.40 3.88 7.46
C ASP A 168 -22.28 4.00 8.67
N SER A 169 -22.16 5.08 9.42
CA SER A 169 -22.96 5.30 10.62
C SER A 169 -24.45 5.46 10.30
N SER A 170 -24.84 5.91 9.11
CA SER A 170 -26.24 6.05 8.78
C SER A 170 -26.94 4.70 8.63
N LYS A 171 -26.24 3.69 8.14
CA LYS A 171 -26.80 2.34 8.03
C LYS A 171 -27.02 1.73 9.42
N ASP A 172 -26.13 1.99 10.34
CA ASP A 172 -26.27 1.49 11.70
C ASP A 172 -27.48 2.09 12.40
N LYS A 173 -27.75 3.38 12.16
CA LYS A 173 -28.93 4.03 12.71
C LYS A 173 -30.22 3.43 12.19
N GLU A 174 -30.26 3.07 10.92
CA GLU A 174 -31.44 2.44 10.35
C GLU A 174 -31.73 1.09 11.00
N LYS A 175 -30.68 0.31 11.24
CA LYS A 175 -30.84 -1.00 11.88
C LYS A 175 -31.38 -0.87 13.31
N GLU A 176 -30.97 0.16 14.02
CA GLU A 176 -31.44 0.37 15.38
C GLU A 176 -32.91 0.74 15.45
N LYS A 177 -33.43 1.40 14.44
CA LYS A 177 -34.83 1.81 14.42
C LYS A 177 -35.80 0.68 14.13
N LYS A 178 -35.33 -0.41 13.62
CA LYS A 178 -36.13 -1.59 13.37
C LYS A 178 -36.05 -2.58 14.54
#